data_a6a11ed7fde80e36afb5ec297df6ca19
#
_entry.id   a6a11ed7fde80e36afb5ec297df6ca19
#
_cell.length_a   1.000
_cell.length_b   1.000
_cell.length_c   1.000
_cell.angle_alpha   90.00
_cell.angle_beta   90.00
_cell.angle_gamma   90.00
#
_symmetry.space_group_name_H-M   'P 1'
#
loop_
_entity.id
_entity.type
_entity.pdbx_description
1 polymer ?
#
loop_
_entity_poly.entity_id
_entity_poly.type
_entity_poly.pdbx_seq_one_letter_code
_entity_poly.pdbx_strand_id
1 'polypeptide(L)'
;MASFRKRESGLWQATIRMTGYPSQSKTFERKIDAEIWARKIETDIDKGIFQSSSDAEKTTLADLIDRFKKEYAPFHYRKREDEKEAWRFQLARLDSLIGKYSLAAIDQKVVGAYRDLRLAGNSQMPAVGNSTVRKEIFMLSKLMKFAQIECGILLPRGNPVDNVRKPSEGKGRERRLTKEEFARLEAEIKRSRNKLLYPAFQFAIETAARQNEILSLTWAHVNLERKYALLKDTKNGEERAAPLSSKAIEVLDALPKPQPAGKCNPTNQPFPIDRTCLLSVFRYACQRAKIQDFTWHDLRHEAMSRLSEKNDFSILELASISGHKTLQMLKKYTHLQAEKLAVKMG
;
A
#
# COMPACT_ATOMS: atom_id res chain seq x y z
N MET A 1 -5.49 -31.45 37.60
CA MET A 1 -6.22 -31.02 38.81
C MET A 1 -5.80 -29.62 39.18
N ALA A 2 -6.77 -28.77 39.51
CA ALA A 2 -6.53 -27.43 39.97
C ALA A 2 -6.01 -27.37 41.41
N SER A 3 -5.08 -26.52 41.74
CA SER A 3 -4.62 -26.19 43.08
C SER A 3 -4.86 -24.72 43.39
N PHE A 4 -5.22 -24.43 44.63
CA PHE A 4 -5.56 -23.06 45.07
C PHE A 4 -4.67 -22.67 46.26
N ARG A 5 -4.01 -21.52 46.14
CA ARG A 5 -3.13 -21.02 47.20
C ARG A 5 -3.47 -19.55 47.49
N LYS A 6 -3.61 -19.17 48.75
CA LYS A 6 -3.70 -17.78 49.18
C LYS A 6 -2.27 -17.22 49.25
N ARG A 7 -2.02 -16.10 48.55
CA ARG A 7 -0.74 -15.40 48.56
C ARG A 7 -0.66 -14.47 49.77
N GLU A 8 0.54 -14.03 50.12
CA GLU A 8 0.78 -13.03 51.20
C GLU A 8 0.05 -11.71 50.90
N SER A 9 -0.15 -11.37 49.63
CA SER A 9 -0.96 -10.22 49.19
C SER A 9 -2.45 -10.34 49.44
N GLY A 10 -2.93 -11.46 50.07
CA GLY A 10 -4.34 -11.73 50.33
C GLY A 10 -5.10 -12.30 49.13
N LEU A 11 -4.52 -12.28 47.93
CA LEU A 11 -5.14 -12.79 46.69
C LEU A 11 -5.05 -14.30 46.57
N TRP A 12 -6.03 -14.89 45.89
CA TRP A 12 -6.08 -16.35 45.62
C TRP A 12 -5.46 -16.66 44.26
N GLN A 13 -4.46 -17.52 44.23
CA GLN A 13 -3.88 -18.06 43.01
C GLN A 13 -4.47 -19.47 42.73
N ALA A 14 -5.09 -19.63 41.57
CA ALA A 14 -5.41 -20.92 40.98
C ALA A 14 -4.31 -21.38 40.04
N THR A 15 -3.91 -22.62 40.10
CA THR A 15 -2.95 -23.23 39.17
C THR A 15 -3.51 -24.58 38.70
N ILE A 16 -3.59 -24.76 37.39
CA ILE A 16 -4.06 -25.98 36.75
C ILE A 16 -2.88 -26.63 36.06
N ARG A 17 -2.66 -27.90 36.35
CA ARG A 17 -1.66 -28.75 35.70
C ARG A 17 -2.35 -30.03 35.20
N MET A 18 -2.35 -30.22 33.90
CA MET A 18 -2.87 -31.40 33.23
C MET A 18 -1.83 -31.94 32.24
N THR A 19 -1.72 -33.25 32.17
CA THR A 19 -0.77 -33.94 31.27
C THR A 19 -1.11 -33.57 29.81
N GLY A 20 -0.11 -33.18 29.04
CA GLY A 20 -0.29 -32.81 27.65
C GLY A 20 -0.67 -31.32 27.43
N TYR A 21 -0.89 -30.54 28.49
CA TYR A 21 -1.22 -29.11 28.40
C TYR A 21 -0.24 -28.26 29.21
N PRO A 22 0.09 -27.03 28.73
CA PRO A 22 0.91 -26.09 29.50
C PRO A 22 0.19 -25.67 30.77
N SER A 23 0.94 -25.59 31.88
CA SER A 23 0.39 -25.18 33.19
C SER A 23 -0.22 -23.77 33.09
N GLN A 24 -1.47 -23.65 33.57
CA GLN A 24 -2.19 -22.36 33.62
C GLN A 24 -2.24 -21.84 35.04
N SER A 25 -2.03 -20.56 35.25
CA SER A 25 -2.09 -19.95 36.57
C SER A 25 -2.68 -18.54 36.46
N LYS A 26 -3.65 -18.21 37.35
CA LYS A 26 -4.28 -16.88 37.43
C LYS A 26 -4.59 -16.55 38.89
N THR A 27 -4.56 -15.22 39.18
CA THR A 27 -4.79 -14.70 40.53
C THR A 27 -6.12 -13.94 40.59
N PHE A 28 -6.84 -14.08 41.71
CA PHE A 28 -8.19 -13.55 41.92
C PHE A 28 -8.31 -12.95 43.34
N GLU A 29 -9.23 -12.02 43.50
CA GLU A 29 -9.53 -11.45 44.80
C GLU A 29 -10.26 -12.42 45.71
N ARG A 30 -11.16 -13.26 45.17
CA ARG A 30 -11.96 -14.20 45.92
C ARG A 30 -11.68 -15.64 45.48
N LYS A 31 -11.72 -16.57 46.45
CA LYS A 31 -11.50 -17.99 46.19
C LYS A 31 -12.52 -18.57 45.21
N ILE A 32 -13.78 -18.15 45.33
CA ILE A 32 -14.85 -18.65 44.46
C ILE A 32 -14.62 -18.30 42.98
N ASP A 33 -14.06 -17.12 42.67
CA ASP A 33 -13.73 -16.72 41.32
C ASP A 33 -12.58 -17.56 40.75
N ALA A 34 -11.62 -17.94 41.60
CA ALA A 34 -10.54 -18.86 41.26
C ALA A 34 -11.05 -20.25 40.94
N GLU A 35 -12.02 -20.75 41.72
CA GLU A 35 -12.65 -22.08 41.53
C GLU A 35 -13.49 -22.10 40.24
N ILE A 36 -14.28 -21.07 39.98
CA ILE A 36 -15.08 -20.96 38.75
C ILE A 36 -14.17 -20.95 37.53
N TRP A 37 -13.09 -20.16 37.56
CA TRP A 37 -12.12 -20.12 36.49
C TRP A 37 -11.45 -21.48 36.25
N ALA A 38 -11.03 -22.16 37.31
CA ALA A 38 -10.39 -23.46 37.23
C ALA A 38 -11.31 -24.52 36.60
N ARG A 39 -12.57 -24.61 37.04
CA ARG A 39 -13.57 -25.53 36.46
C ARG A 39 -13.80 -25.28 34.97
N LYS A 40 -13.88 -24.00 34.57
CA LYS A 40 -14.04 -23.67 33.16
C LYS A 40 -12.87 -24.19 32.32
N ILE A 41 -11.64 -23.96 32.78
CA ILE A 41 -10.43 -24.41 32.07
C ILE A 41 -10.36 -25.94 32.02
N GLU A 42 -10.62 -26.64 33.14
CA GLU A 42 -10.65 -28.08 33.15
C GLU A 42 -11.73 -28.66 32.21
N THR A 43 -12.93 -28.07 32.19
CA THR A 43 -13.99 -28.44 31.26
C THR A 43 -13.60 -28.24 29.80
N ASP A 44 -12.93 -27.13 29.48
CA ASP A 44 -12.47 -26.82 28.13
C ASP A 44 -11.36 -27.80 27.69
N ILE A 45 -10.47 -28.18 28.60
CA ILE A 45 -9.45 -29.21 28.37
C ILE A 45 -10.07 -30.56 28.12
N ASP A 46 -11.02 -30.99 28.97
CA ASP A 46 -11.71 -32.31 28.87
C ASP A 46 -12.49 -32.42 27.55
N LYS A 47 -13.03 -31.30 27.05
CA LYS A 47 -13.70 -31.21 25.74
C LYS A 47 -12.73 -31.12 24.56
N GLY A 48 -11.41 -31.02 24.79
CA GLY A 48 -10.41 -30.82 23.75
C GLY A 48 -10.48 -29.47 23.04
N ILE A 49 -11.19 -28.49 23.62
CA ILE A 49 -11.37 -27.14 23.04
C ILE A 49 -10.56 -26.05 23.78
N PHE A 50 -9.74 -26.46 24.74
CA PHE A 50 -8.95 -25.55 25.53
C PHE A 50 -7.92 -24.81 24.67
N GLN A 51 -8.00 -23.50 24.71
CA GLN A 51 -7.00 -22.62 24.11
C GLN A 51 -6.59 -21.55 25.14
N SER A 52 -5.29 -21.44 25.40
CA SER A 52 -4.78 -20.47 26.38
C SER A 52 -4.81 -19.04 25.81
N SER A 53 -5.48 -18.13 26.51
CA SER A 53 -5.42 -16.69 26.20
C SER A 53 -4.28 -15.98 26.93
N SER A 54 -3.51 -16.68 27.74
CA SER A 54 -2.46 -16.10 28.60
C SER A 54 -1.39 -15.37 27.78
N ASP A 55 -1.10 -15.83 26.57
CA ASP A 55 -0.11 -15.22 25.71
C ASP A 55 -0.61 -13.89 25.13
N ALA A 56 -1.90 -13.79 24.80
CA ALA A 56 -2.51 -12.53 24.37
C ALA A 56 -2.59 -11.50 25.52
N GLU A 57 -2.74 -11.94 26.77
CA GLU A 57 -2.74 -11.07 27.95
C GLU A 57 -1.34 -10.52 28.28
N LYS A 58 -0.29 -11.32 28.02
CA LYS A 58 1.11 -10.97 28.33
C LYS A 58 1.83 -10.24 27.21
N THR A 59 1.50 -10.54 25.95
CA THR A 59 2.14 -9.94 24.78
C THR A 59 1.51 -8.59 24.47
N THR A 60 2.31 -7.55 24.43
CA THR A 60 1.88 -6.22 23.99
C THR A 60 1.88 -6.11 22.47
N LEU A 61 1.19 -5.10 21.94
CA LEU A 61 1.27 -4.81 20.51
C LEU A 61 2.69 -4.40 20.08
N ALA A 62 3.44 -3.72 20.94
CA ALA A 62 4.83 -3.37 20.69
C ALA A 62 5.71 -4.62 20.52
N ASP A 63 5.57 -5.61 21.41
CA ASP A 63 6.28 -6.89 21.31
C ASP A 63 5.94 -7.62 20.02
N LEU A 64 4.66 -7.62 19.65
CA LEU A 64 4.19 -8.24 18.40
C LEU A 64 4.76 -7.50 17.16
N ILE A 65 4.81 -6.17 17.18
CA ILE A 65 5.40 -5.36 16.11
C ILE A 65 6.87 -5.70 15.94
N ASP A 66 7.62 -5.85 17.03
CA ASP A 66 9.04 -6.19 16.95
C ASP A 66 9.28 -7.60 16.42
N ARG A 67 8.45 -8.57 16.82
CA ARG A 67 8.45 -9.90 16.23
C ARG A 67 8.12 -9.87 14.74
N PHE A 68 7.09 -9.12 14.36
CA PHE A 68 6.68 -8.96 12.96
C PHE A 68 7.81 -8.38 12.08
N LYS A 69 8.52 -7.37 12.60
CA LYS A 69 9.68 -6.77 11.90
C LYS A 69 10.81 -7.77 11.70
N LYS A 70 11.05 -8.68 12.65
CA LYS A 70 12.15 -9.65 12.63
C LYS A 70 11.80 -10.92 11.89
N GLU A 71 10.63 -11.49 12.14
CA GLU A 71 10.25 -12.83 11.72
C GLU A 71 9.45 -12.84 10.40
N TYR A 72 8.60 -11.82 10.15
CA TYR A 72 7.69 -11.81 9.00
C TYR A 72 8.12 -10.83 7.89
N ALA A 73 8.46 -9.60 8.26
CA ALA A 73 8.70 -8.55 7.28
C ALA A 73 9.85 -8.84 6.30
N PRO A 74 11.00 -9.48 6.68
CA PRO A 74 12.08 -9.75 5.77
C PRO A 74 11.69 -10.67 4.60
N PHE A 75 10.73 -11.57 4.79
CA PHE A 75 10.29 -12.53 3.79
C PHE A 75 9.11 -12.02 2.94
N HIS A 76 8.33 -11.08 3.47
CA HIS A 76 7.07 -10.65 2.86
C HIS A 76 7.09 -9.22 2.33
N TYR A 77 8.08 -8.42 2.71
CA TYR A 77 8.22 -7.04 2.25
C TYR A 77 9.58 -6.82 1.59
N ARG A 78 9.54 -6.15 0.45
CA ARG A 78 10.77 -5.74 -0.21
C ARG A 78 11.50 -4.71 0.67
N LYS A 79 12.77 -4.98 0.97
CA LYS A 79 13.64 -4.04 1.67
C LYS A 79 14.06 -2.92 0.71
N ARG A 80 13.98 -1.68 1.17
CA ARG A 80 14.54 -0.51 0.50
C ARG A 80 15.81 -0.07 1.23
N GLU A 81 16.76 0.49 0.49
CA GLU A 81 18.00 0.99 1.06
C GLU A 81 17.78 2.15 2.04
N ASP A 82 16.77 3.01 1.76
CA ASP A 82 16.43 4.16 2.58
C ASP A 82 15.49 3.82 3.76
N GLU A 83 15.14 2.56 3.95
CA GLU A 83 14.22 2.05 4.98
C GLU A 83 12.88 2.81 5.10
N LYS A 84 12.49 3.55 4.04
CA LYS A 84 11.26 4.36 4.00
C LYS A 84 10.08 3.60 3.41
N GLU A 85 9.91 2.35 3.81
CA GLU A 85 8.73 1.58 3.42
C GLU A 85 7.49 2.03 4.19
N ALA A 86 6.37 2.15 3.50
CA ALA A 86 5.11 2.63 4.08
C ALA A 86 4.66 1.81 5.29
N TRP A 87 4.92 0.50 5.29
CA TRP A 87 4.55 -0.39 6.40
C TRP A 87 5.30 -0.05 7.70
N ARG A 88 6.57 0.40 7.62
CA ARG A 88 7.33 0.83 8.81
C ARG A 88 6.69 2.04 9.49
N PHE A 89 6.26 3.03 8.70
CA PHE A 89 5.56 4.20 9.23
C PHE A 89 4.20 3.83 9.83
N GLN A 90 3.48 2.87 9.23
CA GLN A 90 2.22 2.37 9.78
C GLN A 90 2.44 1.67 11.12
N LEU A 91 3.45 0.79 11.22
CA LEU A 91 3.81 0.11 12.47
C LEU A 91 4.24 1.11 13.55
N ALA A 92 5.11 2.06 13.22
CA ALA A 92 5.55 3.09 14.17
C ALA A 92 4.37 3.92 14.70
N ARG A 93 3.37 4.19 13.85
CA ARG A 93 2.16 4.91 14.26
C ARG A 93 1.28 4.08 15.20
N LEU A 94 1.07 2.82 14.90
CA LEU A 94 0.33 1.90 15.76
C LEU A 94 1.03 1.75 17.11
N ASP A 95 2.35 1.55 17.09
CA ASP A 95 3.16 1.43 18.29
C ASP A 95 3.06 2.67 19.18
N SER A 96 3.23 3.87 18.62
CA SER A 96 3.18 5.13 19.37
C SER A 96 1.85 5.39 20.07
N LEU A 97 0.73 4.89 19.55
CA LEU A 97 -0.61 5.18 20.07
C LEU A 97 -1.19 4.04 20.91
N ILE A 98 -0.98 2.81 20.49
CA ILE A 98 -1.60 1.64 21.13
C ILE A 98 -0.59 0.51 21.41
N GLY A 99 0.72 0.74 21.24
CA GLY A 99 1.76 -0.27 21.44
C GLY A 99 1.79 -0.89 22.84
N LYS A 100 1.44 -0.12 23.85
CA LYS A 100 1.43 -0.55 25.27
C LYS A 100 0.26 -1.48 25.64
N TYR A 101 -0.77 -1.58 24.80
CA TYR A 101 -1.89 -2.46 25.07
C TYR A 101 -1.49 -3.93 24.87
N SER A 102 -1.91 -4.80 25.77
CA SER A 102 -1.84 -6.25 25.51
C SER A 102 -2.78 -6.62 24.36
N LEU A 103 -2.47 -7.69 23.64
CA LEU A 103 -3.30 -8.12 22.50
C LEU A 103 -4.73 -8.44 22.92
N ALA A 104 -4.91 -8.97 24.13
CA ALA A 104 -6.24 -9.25 24.70
C ALA A 104 -7.03 -7.98 25.03
N ALA A 105 -6.36 -6.85 25.32
CA ALA A 105 -6.97 -5.57 25.64
C ALA A 105 -7.36 -4.77 24.40
N ILE A 106 -6.80 -5.08 23.23
CA ILE A 106 -7.16 -4.41 21.98
C ILE A 106 -8.50 -4.96 21.50
N ASP A 107 -9.55 -4.22 21.75
CA ASP A 107 -10.91 -4.52 21.32
C ASP A 107 -11.40 -3.54 20.25
N GLN A 108 -12.66 -3.69 19.84
CA GLN A 108 -13.30 -2.81 18.85
C GLN A 108 -13.33 -1.33 19.30
N LYS A 109 -13.44 -1.07 20.61
CA LYS A 109 -13.47 0.30 21.14
C LYS A 109 -12.11 0.95 21.00
N VAL A 110 -11.03 0.23 21.31
CA VAL A 110 -9.65 0.71 21.13
C VAL A 110 -9.36 1.01 19.66
N VAL A 111 -9.76 0.11 18.75
CA VAL A 111 -9.56 0.33 17.29
C VAL A 111 -10.42 1.49 16.79
N GLY A 112 -11.65 1.62 17.30
CA GLY A 112 -12.54 2.75 16.98
C GLY A 112 -11.95 4.08 17.45
N ALA A 113 -11.50 4.15 18.70
CA ALA A 113 -10.85 5.34 19.24
C ALA A 113 -9.58 5.73 18.48
N TYR A 114 -8.75 4.73 18.12
CA TYR A 114 -7.59 4.95 17.25
C TYR A 114 -8.01 5.58 15.91
N ARG A 115 -9.00 5.00 15.23
CA ARG A 115 -9.54 5.51 13.96
C ARG A 115 -9.97 6.97 14.08
N ASP A 116 -10.77 7.28 15.08
CA ASP A 116 -11.38 8.59 15.26
C ASP A 116 -10.33 9.65 15.62
N LEU A 117 -9.36 9.29 16.48
CA LEU A 117 -8.22 10.14 16.77
C LEU A 117 -7.40 10.46 15.50
N ARG A 118 -7.14 9.47 14.66
CA ARG A 118 -6.37 9.67 13.43
C ARG A 118 -7.09 10.54 12.41
N LEU A 119 -8.43 10.43 12.34
CA LEU A 119 -9.25 11.25 11.45
C LEU A 119 -9.39 12.70 11.94
N ALA A 120 -9.58 12.88 13.25
CA ALA A 120 -9.77 14.21 13.84
C ALA A 120 -8.44 14.95 14.06
N GLY A 121 -7.37 14.21 14.36
CA GLY A 121 -6.13 14.79 14.87
C GLY A 121 -6.26 15.33 16.30
N ASN A 122 -5.18 15.86 16.83
CA ASN A 122 -5.14 16.58 18.10
C ASN A 122 -3.96 17.60 18.10
N SER A 123 -3.71 18.27 19.22
CA SER A 123 -2.62 19.25 19.36
C SER A 123 -1.21 18.71 19.07
N GLN A 124 -1.00 17.39 19.22
CA GLN A 124 0.30 16.74 19.02
C GLN A 124 0.40 16.04 17.68
N MET A 125 -0.73 15.80 17.01
CA MET A 125 -0.80 14.98 15.81
C MET A 125 -1.84 15.51 14.83
N PRO A 126 -1.45 15.88 13.59
CA PRO A 126 -2.39 16.36 12.61
C PRO A 126 -3.36 15.25 12.15
N ALA A 127 -4.57 15.66 11.78
CA ALA A 127 -5.53 14.81 11.11
C ALA A 127 -4.96 14.25 9.79
N VAL A 128 -5.35 13.02 9.45
CA VAL A 128 -4.95 12.39 8.18
C VAL A 128 -6.17 11.88 7.41
N GLY A 129 -6.01 11.76 6.10
CA GLY A 129 -7.12 11.33 5.24
C GLY A 129 -7.53 9.86 5.45
N ASN A 130 -8.79 9.56 5.09
CA ASN A 130 -9.42 8.25 5.20
C ASN A 130 -8.55 7.10 4.68
N SER A 131 -7.88 7.28 3.53
CA SER A 131 -7.03 6.26 2.92
C SER A 131 -5.82 5.90 3.81
N THR A 132 -5.25 6.89 4.52
CA THR A 132 -4.12 6.65 5.45
C THR A 132 -4.59 5.85 6.65
N VAL A 133 -5.67 6.30 7.31
CA VAL A 133 -6.24 5.61 8.48
C VAL A 133 -6.66 4.19 8.12
N ARG A 134 -7.28 4.00 6.97
CA ARG A 134 -7.68 2.69 6.47
C ARG A 134 -6.48 1.74 6.32
N LYS A 135 -5.35 2.23 5.78
CA LYS A 135 -4.12 1.44 5.65
C LYS A 135 -3.50 1.08 6.99
N GLU A 136 -3.53 2.01 7.96
CA GLU A 136 -3.06 1.75 9.33
C GLU A 136 -3.92 0.66 10.00
N ILE A 137 -5.25 0.73 9.87
CA ILE A 137 -6.18 -0.28 10.41
C ILE A 137 -5.97 -1.65 9.74
N PHE A 138 -5.74 -1.69 8.43
CA PHE A 138 -5.41 -2.95 7.76
C PHE A 138 -4.06 -3.52 8.20
N MET A 139 -3.08 -2.66 8.51
CA MET A 139 -1.82 -3.11 9.09
C MET A 139 -2.04 -3.73 10.48
N LEU A 140 -2.89 -3.12 11.33
CA LEU A 140 -3.27 -3.71 12.61
C LEU A 140 -3.96 -5.08 12.41
N SER A 141 -4.90 -5.19 11.48
CA SER A 141 -5.54 -6.47 11.14
C SER A 141 -4.52 -7.52 10.72
N LYS A 142 -3.50 -7.12 9.95
CA LYS A 142 -2.41 -8.02 9.53
C LYS A 142 -1.55 -8.47 10.71
N LEU A 143 -1.25 -7.58 11.65
CA LEU A 143 -0.56 -7.94 12.89
C LEU A 143 -1.36 -8.94 13.72
N MET A 144 -2.67 -8.74 13.87
CA MET A 144 -3.53 -9.69 14.60
C MET A 144 -3.57 -11.07 13.93
N LYS A 145 -3.63 -11.13 12.59
CA LYS A 145 -3.52 -12.39 11.84
C LYS A 145 -2.14 -13.03 12.00
N PHE A 146 -1.07 -12.26 11.99
CA PHE A 146 0.28 -12.76 12.26
C PHE A 146 0.36 -13.37 13.67
N ALA A 147 -0.22 -12.72 14.69
CA ALA A 147 -0.28 -13.27 16.04
C ALA A 147 -0.99 -14.63 16.07
N GLN A 148 -2.12 -14.76 15.37
CA GLN A 148 -2.92 -16.00 15.36
C GLN A 148 -2.25 -17.13 14.56
N ILE A 149 -1.77 -16.83 13.35
CA ILE A 149 -1.33 -17.85 12.38
C ILE A 149 0.13 -18.25 12.62
N GLU A 150 1.02 -17.24 12.74
CA GLU A 150 2.47 -17.50 12.81
C GLU A 150 2.96 -17.63 14.26
N CYS A 151 2.35 -16.88 15.19
CA CYS A 151 2.77 -16.91 16.59
C CYS A 151 1.94 -17.89 17.45
N GLY A 152 0.85 -18.46 16.93
CA GLY A 152 -0.04 -19.35 17.67
C GLY A 152 -0.77 -18.68 18.85
N ILE A 153 -0.84 -17.35 18.87
CA ILE A 153 -1.48 -16.58 19.96
C ILE A 153 -2.98 -16.54 19.74
N LEU A 154 -3.73 -17.15 20.64
CA LEU A 154 -5.18 -17.09 20.61
C LEU A 154 -5.65 -15.67 20.99
N LEU A 155 -6.42 -15.05 20.12
CA LEU A 155 -7.14 -13.80 20.42
C LEU A 155 -8.56 -14.16 20.89
N PRO A 156 -8.92 -13.95 22.18
CA PRO A 156 -10.20 -14.42 22.74
C PRO A 156 -11.45 -13.85 22.05
N ARG A 157 -11.32 -12.69 21.41
CA ARG A 157 -12.40 -12.00 20.70
C ARG A 157 -12.21 -11.99 19.18
N GLY A 158 -11.29 -12.82 18.66
CA GLY A 158 -10.88 -12.79 17.26
C GLY A 158 -10.12 -11.52 16.89
N ASN A 159 -10.07 -11.21 15.60
CA ASN A 159 -9.41 -10.00 15.14
C ASN A 159 -10.29 -8.77 15.41
N PRO A 160 -9.88 -7.83 16.28
CA PRO A 160 -10.69 -6.69 16.70
C PRO A 160 -11.06 -5.73 15.54
N VAL A 161 -10.31 -5.80 14.43
CA VAL A 161 -10.52 -4.95 13.25
C VAL A 161 -11.72 -5.40 12.41
N ASP A 162 -12.10 -6.68 12.48
CA ASP A 162 -13.12 -7.24 11.58
C ASP A 162 -14.49 -6.59 11.79
N ASN A 163 -14.81 -6.27 13.03
CA ASN A 163 -16.09 -5.65 13.43
C ASN A 163 -16.03 -4.11 13.56
N VAL A 164 -14.95 -3.47 13.10
CA VAL A 164 -14.85 -2.00 13.10
C VAL A 164 -15.16 -1.44 11.72
N ARG A 165 -16.06 -0.45 11.68
CA ARG A 165 -16.33 0.29 10.44
C ARG A 165 -15.08 1.05 10.02
N LYS A 166 -14.55 0.67 8.87
CA LYS A 166 -13.36 1.30 8.28
C LYS A 166 -13.76 2.60 7.58
N PRO A 167 -12.90 3.64 7.57
CA PRO A 167 -13.15 4.84 6.79
C PRO A 167 -13.41 4.51 5.32
N SER A 168 -14.32 5.26 4.67
CA SER A 168 -14.60 5.07 3.25
C SER A 168 -13.35 5.31 2.41
N GLU A 169 -13.19 4.55 1.35
CA GLU A 169 -12.22 4.92 0.32
C GLU A 169 -12.69 6.18 -0.37
N GLY A 170 -11.82 7.17 -0.50
CA GLY A 170 -12.10 8.35 -1.32
C GLY A 170 -12.31 7.92 -2.77
N LYS A 171 -13.12 8.68 -3.50
CA LYS A 171 -13.19 8.53 -4.95
C LYS A 171 -11.78 8.69 -5.53
N GLY A 172 -11.41 7.85 -6.48
CA GLY A 172 -10.14 7.99 -7.19
C GLY A 172 -10.06 9.37 -7.84
N ARG A 173 -8.84 9.83 -8.08
CA ARG A 173 -8.62 11.09 -8.83
C ARG A 173 -9.13 10.93 -10.27
N GLU A 174 -9.91 11.91 -10.71
CA GLU A 174 -10.47 11.96 -12.07
C GLU A 174 -10.07 13.27 -12.79
N ARG A 175 -9.08 14.00 -12.22
CA ARG A 175 -8.62 15.27 -12.78
C ARG A 175 -8.02 15.06 -14.18
N ARG A 176 -8.59 15.71 -15.16
CA ARG A 176 -8.13 15.78 -16.55
C ARG A 176 -7.76 17.19 -16.92
N LEU A 177 -6.89 17.34 -17.88
CA LEU A 177 -6.56 18.64 -18.46
C LEU A 177 -7.53 18.99 -19.59
N THR A 178 -8.00 20.23 -19.63
CA THR A 178 -8.64 20.76 -20.86
C THR A 178 -7.61 20.87 -21.97
N LYS A 179 -8.04 21.05 -23.22
CA LYS A 179 -7.12 21.25 -24.34
C LYS A 179 -6.22 22.48 -24.13
N GLU A 180 -6.78 23.54 -23.60
CA GLU A 180 -6.09 24.81 -23.31
C GLU A 180 -5.09 24.64 -22.14
N GLU A 181 -5.48 23.91 -21.07
CA GLU A 181 -4.60 23.60 -19.95
C GLU A 181 -3.42 22.74 -20.44
N PHE A 182 -3.68 21.74 -21.26
CA PHE A 182 -2.63 20.90 -21.82
C PHE A 182 -1.65 21.71 -22.67
N ALA A 183 -2.13 22.56 -23.54
CA ALA A 183 -1.27 23.41 -24.39
C ALA A 183 -0.41 24.35 -23.53
N ARG A 184 -0.98 24.97 -22.49
CA ARG A 184 -0.21 25.82 -21.56
C ARG A 184 0.85 25.03 -20.81
N LEU A 185 0.49 23.83 -20.30
CA LEU A 185 1.44 22.98 -19.59
C LEU A 185 2.59 22.54 -20.50
N GLU A 186 2.28 22.09 -21.70
CA GLU A 186 3.28 21.67 -22.68
C GLU A 186 4.25 22.82 -23.02
N ALA A 187 3.73 24.04 -23.22
CA ALA A 187 4.56 25.21 -23.46
C ALA A 187 5.52 25.50 -22.30
N GLU A 188 5.04 25.42 -21.05
CA GLU A 188 5.87 25.67 -19.88
C GLU A 188 6.88 24.53 -19.62
N ILE A 189 6.54 23.30 -19.98
CA ILE A 189 7.46 22.14 -19.93
C ILE A 189 8.57 22.33 -20.98
N LYS A 190 8.26 22.76 -22.21
CA LYS A 190 9.25 23.02 -23.26
C LYS A 190 10.22 24.15 -22.87
N ARG A 191 9.76 25.13 -22.08
CA ARG A 191 10.58 26.24 -21.56
C ARG A 191 11.46 25.81 -20.36
N SER A 192 11.28 24.60 -19.85
CA SER A 192 12.02 24.13 -18.67
C SER A 192 13.55 24.12 -18.96
N ARG A 193 14.34 24.54 -17.95
CA ARG A 193 15.79 24.37 -17.99
C ARG A 193 16.22 22.91 -17.97
N ASN A 194 15.40 22.03 -17.39
CA ASN A 194 15.66 20.60 -17.40
C ASN A 194 15.24 20.01 -18.75
N LYS A 195 16.23 19.64 -19.57
CA LYS A 195 16.03 19.14 -20.92
C LYS A 195 15.35 17.75 -20.99
N LEU A 196 15.32 17.02 -19.89
CA LEU A 196 14.68 15.70 -19.80
C LEU A 196 13.20 15.79 -19.44
N LEU A 197 12.70 16.95 -18.95
CA LEU A 197 11.30 17.07 -18.53
C LEU A 197 10.33 16.87 -19.72
N TYR A 198 10.59 17.52 -20.84
CA TYR A 198 9.72 17.43 -22.03
C TYR A 198 9.70 16.01 -22.62
N PRO A 199 10.86 15.39 -22.89
CA PRO A 199 10.89 14.00 -23.34
C PRO A 199 10.19 13.03 -22.40
N ALA A 200 10.42 13.12 -21.09
CA ALA A 200 9.76 12.26 -20.11
C ALA A 200 8.24 12.49 -20.06
N PHE A 201 7.79 13.73 -20.16
CA PHE A 201 6.37 14.10 -20.23
C PHE A 201 5.70 13.51 -21.48
N GLN A 202 6.29 13.68 -22.65
CA GLN A 202 5.75 13.14 -23.90
C GLN A 202 5.71 11.60 -23.84
N PHE A 203 6.77 10.97 -23.38
CA PHE A 203 6.81 9.53 -23.21
C PHE A 203 5.73 9.03 -22.25
N ALA A 204 5.48 9.75 -21.15
CA ALA A 204 4.42 9.41 -20.19
C ALA A 204 3.01 9.46 -20.83
N ILE A 205 2.75 10.50 -21.64
CA ILE A 205 1.46 10.69 -22.32
C ILE A 205 1.24 9.62 -23.43
N GLU A 206 2.29 9.31 -24.18
CA GLU A 206 2.19 8.39 -25.33
C GLU A 206 2.10 6.91 -24.91
N THR A 207 2.70 6.53 -23.76
CA THR A 207 2.79 5.13 -23.32
C THR A 207 1.93 4.79 -22.11
N ALA A 208 1.34 5.77 -21.45
CA ALA A 208 0.68 5.64 -20.15
C ALA A 208 1.56 4.94 -19.09
N ALA A 209 2.89 5.01 -19.23
CA ALA A 209 3.83 4.40 -18.32
C ALA A 209 3.78 5.01 -16.90
N ARG A 210 4.02 4.18 -15.88
CA ARG A 210 4.16 4.68 -14.51
C ARG A 210 5.48 5.44 -14.36
N GLN A 211 5.52 6.41 -13.46
CA GLN A 211 6.73 7.20 -13.22
C GLN A 211 7.98 6.34 -13.02
N ASN A 212 7.89 5.32 -12.18
CA ASN A 212 9.04 4.44 -11.91
C ASN A 212 9.42 3.61 -13.14
N GLU A 213 8.46 3.19 -13.97
CA GLU A 213 8.73 2.49 -15.22
C GLU A 213 9.54 3.37 -16.19
N ILE A 214 9.22 4.67 -16.27
CA ILE A 214 9.95 5.65 -17.07
C ILE A 214 11.38 5.84 -16.54
N LEU A 215 11.50 6.08 -15.24
CA LEU A 215 12.79 6.38 -14.61
C LEU A 215 13.74 5.17 -14.53
N SER A 216 13.20 3.95 -14.52
CA SER A 216 14.00 2.72 -14.51
C SER A 216 14.23 2.15 -15.90
N LEU A 217 13.66 2.74 -16.96
CA LEU A 217 13.85 2.27 -18.34
C LEU A 217 15.33 2.39 -18.73
N THR A 218 15.84 1.34 -19.36
CA THR A 218 17.19 1.33 -19.95
C THR A 218 17.10 1.13 -21.45
N TRP A 219 18.12 1.59 -22.19
CA TRP A 219 18.20 1.42 -23.63
C TRP A 219 18.20 -0.06 -24.08
N ALA A 220 18.72 -0.95 -23.25
CA ALA A 220 18.65 -2.39 -23.50
C ALA A 220 17.22 -2.94 -23.57
N HIS A 221 16.25 -2.23 -23.01
CA HIS A 221 14.84 -2.61 -23.01
C HIS A 221 13.99 -1.81 -24.02
N VAL A 222 14.62 -1.00 -24.88
CA VAL A 222 13.95 -0.23 -25.93
C VAL A 222 14.25 -0.87 -27.29
N ASN A 223 13.21 -1.29 -27.99
CA ASN A 223 13.32 -1.78 -29.35
C ASN A 223 12.58 -0.83 -30.29
N LEU A 224 13.32 0.05 -30.95
CA LEU A 224 12.76 1.07 -31.85
C LEU A 224 12.25 0.46 -33.16
N GLU A 225 12.91 -0.60 -33.68
CA GLU A 225 12.50 -1.30 -34.91
C GLU A 225 11.15 -1.98 -34.74
N ARG A 226 10.98 -2.70 -33.63
CA ARG A 226 9.72 -3.41 -33.28
C ARG A 226 8.73 -2.51 -32.54
N LYS A 227 9.07 -1.24 -32.32
CA LYS A 227 8.21 -0.21 -31.71
C LYS A 227 7.64 -0.56 -30.35
N TYR A 228 8.46 -1.12 -29.44
CA TYR A 228 8.06 -1.37 -28.07
C TYR A 228 9.19 -1.08 -27.06
N ALA A 229 8.80 -0.84 -25.81
CA ALA A 229 9.71 -0.79 -24.67
C ALA A 229 9.27 -1.81 -23.62
N LEU A 230 10.21 -2.59 -23.09
CA LEU A 230 9.96 -3.50 -21.97
C LEU A 230 10.01 -2.69 -20.67
N LEU A 231 8.86 -2.47 -20.06
CA LEU A 231 8.73 -1.75 -18.81
C LEU A 231 8.68 -2.76 -17.66
N LYS A 232 9.63 -2.64 -16.73
CA LYS A 232 9.71 -3.50 -15.55
C LYS A 232 8.86 -2.92 -14.43
N ASP A 233 7.84 -3.68 -13.97
CA ASP A 233 7.15 -3.33 -12.74
C ASP A 233 8.02 -3.73 -11.54
N THR A 234 8.74 -2.74 -11.02
CA THR A 234 9.62 -2.93 -9.85
C THR A 234 8.87 -3.35 -8.60
N LYS A 235 7.55 -3.19 -8.54
CA LYS A 235 6.72 -3.55 -7.37
C LYS A 235 6.30 -5.02 -7.37
N ASN A 236 6.06 -5.62 -8.55
CA ASN A 236 5.53 -6.98 -8.68
C ASN A 236 6.43 -7.94 -9.48
N GLY A 237 7.59 -7.45 -9.98
CA GLY A 237 8.52 -8.27 -10.76
C GLY A 237 8.07 -8.62 -12.19
N GLU A 238 6.87 -8.20 -12.60
CA GLU A 238 6.35 -8.47 -13.94
C GLU A 238 6.84 -7.42 -14.94
N GLU A 239 7.24 -7.90 -16.10
CA GLU A 239 7.59 -7.06 -17.23
C GLU A 239 6.39 -6.96 -18.19
N ARG A 240 6.24 -5.81 -18.83
CA ARG A 240 5.26 -5.62 -19.90
C ARG A 240 5.87 -4.92 -21.10
N ALA A 241 5.48 -5.31 -22.29
CA ALA A 241 5.80 -4.58 -23.50
C ALA A 241 4.83 -3.41 -23.66
N ALA A 242 5.34 -2.18 -23.58
CA ALA A 242 4.57 -0.98 -23.89
C ALA A 242 4.78 -0.65 -25.39
N PRO A 243 3.73 -0.58 -26.20
CA PRO A 243 3.86 -0.14 -27.59
C PRO A 243 4.29 1.33 -27.64
N LEU A 244 5.12 1.66 -28.62
CA LEU A 244 5.62 3.01 -28.85
C LEU A 244 4.88 3.63 -30.03
N SER A 245 4.20 4.74 -29.79
CA SER A 245 3.66 5.59 -30.86
C SER A 245 4.80 6.25 -31.66
N SER A 246 4.50 6.77 -32.84
CA SER A 246 5.48 7.53 -33.63
C SER A 246 6.11 8.66 -32.83
N LYS A 247 5.31 9.40 -32.04
CA LYS A 247 5.81 10.45 -31.15
C LYS A 247 6.71 9.95 -30.03
N ALA A 248 6.40 8.80 -29.45
CA ALA A 248 7.26 8.18 -28.43
C ALA A 248 8.61 7.78 -29.03
N ILE A 249 8.62 7.28 -30.27
CA ILE A 249 9.84 6.94 -31.01
C ILE A 249 10.65 8.20 -31.29
N GLU A 250 10.05 9.26 -31.85
CA GLU A 250 10.72 10.56 -32.09
C GLU A 250 11.39 11.10 -30.83
N VAL A 251 10.69 11.02 -29.71
CA VAL A 251 11.24 11.45 -28.39
C VAL A 251 12.46 10.62 -28.00
N LEU A 252 12.39 9.30 -28.14
CA LEU A 252 13.50 8.41 -27.82
C LEU A 252 14.67 8.58 -28.78
N ASP A 253 14.39 8.78 -30.07
CA ASP A 253 15.44 9.02 -31.07
C ASP A 253 16.23 10.29 -30.84
N ALA A 254 15.59 11.33 -30.34
CA ALA A 254 16.22 12.61 -29.99
C ALA A 254 17.09 12.55 -28.70
N LEU A 255 16.98 11.48 -27.92
CA LEU A 255 17.77 11.35 -26.70
C LEU A 255 19.15 10.72 -26.95
N PRO A 256 20.15 11.08 -26.14
CA PRO A 256 21.47 10.48 -26.23
C PRO A 256 21.41 8.95 -26.05
N LYS A 257 21.90 8.22 -27.05
CA LYS A 257 22.01 6.75 -27.00
C LYS A 257 23.35 6.32 -26.40
N PRO A 258 23.43 5.13 -25.76
CA PRO A 258 24.70 4.61 -25.28
C PRO A 258 25.69 4.48 -26.43
N GLN A 259 26.92 4.97 -26.23
CA GLN A 259 28.00 4.79 -27.20
C GLN A 259 28.70 3.45 -26.92
N PRO A 260 29.31 2.81 -27.98
CA PRO A 260 30.11 1.63 -27.77
C PRO A 260 31.23 1.87 -26.72
N ALA A 261 31.61 0.79 -26.04
CA ALA A 261 32.55 0.79 -24.92
C ALA A 261 33.77 1.71 -25.16
N GLY A 262 33.98 2.70 -24.29
CA GLY A 262 35.15 3.58 -24.31
C GLY A 262 34.86 5.09 -24.18
N LYS A 263 33.65 5.55 -24.38
CA LYS A 263 33.25 6.94 -24.11
C LYS A 263 32.16 6.98 -23.05
N CYS A 264 32.43 7.60 -21.92
CA CYS A 264 31.55 7.72 -20.79
C CYS A 264 30.17 8.23 -21.18
N ASN A 265 29.19 7.34 -21.23
CA ASN A 265 27.80 7.73 -21.03
C ASN A 265 27.42 7.21 -19.62
N PRO A 266 27.26 8.09 -18.62
CA PRO A 266 27.14 7.68 -17.23
C PRO A 266 25.85 6.92 -16.91
N THR A 267 24.88 6.88 -17.83
CA THR A 267 23.61 6.19 -17.59
C THR A 267 23.12 5.48 -18.85
N ASN A 268 22.92 4.18 -18.74
CA ASN A 268 22.26 3.37 -19.78
C ASN A 268 20.72 3.63 -19.83
N GLN A 269 20.28 4.82 -19.38
CA GLN A 269 18.87 5.18 -19.26
C GLN A 269 18.51 6.27 -20.28
N PRO A 270 17.35 6.18 -20.96
CA PRO A 270 16.81 7.28 -21.77
C PRO A 270 16.50 8.52 -20.95
N PHE A 271 16.04 8.34 -19.69
CA PHE A 271 15.62 9.43 -18.82
C PHE A 271 16.44 9.44 -17.51
N PRO A 272 17.72 9.86 -17.53
CA PRO A 272 18.57 9.91 -16.35
C PRO A 272 18.23 11.12 -15.47
N ILE A 273 17.05 11.14 -14.89
CA ILE A 273 16.56 12.18 -13.99
C ILE A 273 16.08 11.55 -12.68
N ASP A 274 16.50 12.14 -11.56
CA ASP A 274 16.03 11.71 -10.26
C ASP A 274 14.53 11.98 -10.08
N ARG A 275 13.86 11.10 -9.35
CA ARG A 275 12.43 11.17 -9.07
C ARG A 275 12.03 12.51 -8.43
N THR A 276 12.77 12.96 -7.44
CA THR A 276 12.49 14.20 -6.70
C THR A 276 12.65 15.41 -7.60
N CYS A 277 13.70 15.41 -8.42
CA CYS A 277 13.94 16.43 -9.44
C CYS A 277 12.79 16.47 -10.44
N LEU A 278 12.40 15.33 -11.04
CA LEU A 278 11.30 15.25 -12.01
C LEU A 278 10.00 15.82 -11.45
N LEU A 279 9.61 15.39 -10.25
CA LEU A 279 8.39 15.88 -9.61
C LEU A 279 8.44 17.37 -9.30
N SER A 280 9.59 17.87 -8.86
CA SER A 280 9.76 19.29 -8.54
C SER A 280 9.66 20.16 -9.78
N VAL A 281 10.40 19.84 -10.85
CA VAL A 281 10.36 20.63 -12.10
C VAL A 281 8.99 20.55 -12.76
N PHE A 282 8.30 19.41 -12.69
CA PHE A 282 6.94 19.26 -13.19
C PHE A 282 5.95 20.12 -12.41
N ARG A 283 6.02 20.10 -11.07
CA ARG A 283 5.19 20.96 -10.21
C ARG A 283 5.37 22.45 -10.53
N TYR A 284 6.60 22.89 -10.72
CA TYR A 284 6.86 24.29 -11.12
C TYR A 284 6.31 24.59 -12.51
N ALA A 285 6.34 23.65 -13.46
CA ALA A 285 5.71 23.84 -14.76
C ALA A 285 4.18 23.98 -14.62
N CYS A 286 3.52 23.16 -13.81
CA CYS A 286 2.08 23.29 -13.51
C CYS A 286 1.76 24.65 -12.88
N GLN A 287 2.57 25.12 -11.92
CA GLN A 287 2.37 26.43 -11.29
C GLN A 287 2.45 27.58 -12.30
N ARG A 288 3.47 27.59 -13.19
CA ARG A 288 3.61 28.60 -14.24
C ARG A 288 2.48 28.53 -15.26
N ALA A 289 2.00 27.32 -15.58
CA ALA A 289 0.84 27.12 -16.46
C ALA A 289 -0.50 27.46 -15.78
N LYS A 290 -0.50 27.84 -14.48
CA LYS A 290 -1.69 28.11 -13.66
C LYS A 290 -2.64 26.93 -13.60
N ILE A 291 -2.07 25.71 -13.49
CA ILE A 291 -2.82 24.45 -13.35
C ILE A 291 -2.79 24.02 -11.89
N GLN A 292 -3.97 23.87 -11.30
CA GLN A 292 -4.15 23.42 -9.93
C GLN A 292 -4.52 21.93 -9.88
N ASP A 293 -4.19 21.30 -8.77
CA ASP A 293 -4.54 19.91 -8.46
C ASP A 293 -4.21 18.93 -9.59
N PHE A 294 -3.02 19.04 -10.16
CA PHE A 294 -2.52 18.13 -11.20
C PHE A 294 -1.13 17.62 -10.85
N THR A 295 -0.95 16.31 -10.85
CA THR A 295 0.29 15.64 -10.47
C THR A 295 0.88 14.86 -11.64
N TRP A 296 2.15 14.43 -11.53
CA TRP A 296 2.77 13.55 -12.53
C TRP A 296 1.99 12.27 -12.77
N HIS A 297 1.37 11.71 -11.73
CA HIS A 297 0.57 10.48 -11.87
C HIS A 297 -0.70 10.69 -12.68
N ASP A 298 -1.24 11.90 -12.67
CA ASP A 298 -2.45 12.22 -13.45
C ASP A 298 -2.17 12.22 -14.96
N LEU A 299 -0.90 12.34 -15.40
CA LEU A 299 -0.50 12.17 -16.80
C LEU A 299 -0.87 10.78 -17.33
N ARG A 300 -0.72 9.74 -16.50
CA ARG A 300 -1.14 8.40 -16.88
C ARG A 300 -2.65 8.30 -17.04
N HIS A 301 -3.42 8.97 -16.17
CA HIS A 301 -4.87 9.06 -16.32
C HIS A 301 -5.25 9.80 -17.60
N GLU A 302 -4.57 10.90 -17.90
CA GLU A 302 -4.75 11.67 -19.15
C GLU A 302 -4.41 10.81 -20.39
N ALA A 303 -3.28 10.11 -20.38
CA ALA A 303 -2.89 9.20 -21.46
C ALA A 303 -3.94 8.12 -21.73
N MET A 304 -4.41 7.47 -20.66
CA MET A 304 -5.44 6.43 -20.77
C MET A 304 -6.77 6.95 -21.30
N SER A 305 -7.18 8.14 -20.84
CA SER A 305 -8.40 8.78 -21.36
C SER A 305 -8.27 9.11 -22.84
N ARG A 306 -7.13 9.64 -23.29
CA ARG A 306 -6.87 9.93 -24.71
C ARG A 306 -6.85 8.68 -25.57
N LEU A 307 -6.25 7.59 -25.10
CA LEU A 307 -6.27 6.30 -25.80
C LEU A 307 -7.70 5.75 -25.91
N SER A 308 -8.48 5.85 -24.84
CA SER A 308 -9.88 5.44 -24.84
C SER A 308 -10.76 6.29 -25.76
N GLU A 309 -10.48 7.59 -25.87
CA GLU A 309 -11.22 8.53 -26.76
C GLU A 309 -10.96 8.27 -28.24
N LYS A 310 -9.82 7.73 -28.62
CA LYS A 310 -9.53 7.34 -30.01
C LYS A 310 -10.44 6.23 -30.51
N ASN A 311 -11.08 5.47 -29.60
CA ASN A 311 -12.02 4.38 -29.85
C ASN A 311 -11.49 3.19 -30.70
N ASP A 312 -10.20 3.16 -30.98
CA ASP A 312 -9.55 2.12 -31.79
C ASP A 312 -9.08 0.93 -30.92
N PHE A 313 -9.15 1.08 -29.59
CA PHE A 313 -8.63 0.09 -28.65
C PHE A 313 -9.75 -0.58 -27.86
N SER A 314 -9.73 -1.89 -27.82
CA SER A 314 -10.54 -2.69 -26.89
C SER A 314 -10.06 -2.49 -25.44
N ILE A 315 -10.92 -2.84 -24.49
CA ILE A 315 -10.57 -2.82 -23.05
C ILE A 315 -9.32 -3.66 -22.76
N LEU A 316 -9.17 -4.81 -23.42
CA LEU A 316 -8.03 -5.71 -23.23
C LEU A 316 -6.74 -5.09 -23.77
N GLU A 317 -6.79 -4.42 -24.90
CA GLU A 317 -5.65 -3.69 -25.46
C GLU A 317 -5.26 -2.52 -24.54
N LEU A 318 -6.22 -1.75 -24.04
CA LEU A 318 -5.97 -0.70 -23.05
C LEU A 318 -5.35 -1.28 -21.77
N ALA A 319 -5.80 -2.46 -21.31
CA ALA A 319 -5.21 -3.16 -20.16
C ALA A 319 -3.75 -3.53 -20.44
N SER A 320 -3.48 -4.08 -21.61
CA SER A 320 -2.13 -4.46 -22.06
C SER A 320 -1.19 -3.24 -22.15
N ILE A 321 -1.62 -2.17 -22.83
CA ILE A 321 -0.85 -0.92 -22.98
C ILE A 321 -0.51 -0.35 -21.60
N SER A 322 -1.48 -0.30 -20.72
CA SER A 322 -1.31 0.36 -19.41
C SER A 322 -0.74 -0.55 -18.31
N GLY A 323 -0.85 -1.88 -18.46
CA GLY A 323 -0.51 -2.84 -17.42
C GLY A 323 -1.45 -2.79 -16.21
N HIS A 324 -2.75 -2.59 -16.44
CA HIS A 324 -3.77 -2.75 -15.41
C HIS A 324 -4.12 -4.23 -15.26
N LYS A 325 -4.02 -4.76 -14.05
CA LYS A 325 -4.28 -6.19 -13.76
C LYS A 325 -5.76 -6.56 -13.72
N THR A 326 -6.63 -5.58 -13.48
CA THR A 326 -8.08 -5.81 -13.40
C THR A 326 -8.84 -4.86 -14.30
N LEU A 327 -9.88 -5.37 -14.96
CA LEU A 327 -10.76 -4.55 -15.80
C LEU A 327 -11.52 -3.48 -14.98
N GLN A 328 -11.73 -3.72 -13.70
CA GLN A 328 -12.33 -2.74 -12.79
C GLN A 328 -11.55 -1.42 -12.72
N MET A 329 -10.20 -1.48 -12.81
CA MET A 329 -9.36 -0.29 -12.86
C MET A 329 -9.54 0.52 -14.13
N LEU A 330 -9.99 -0.11 -15.23
CA LEU A 330 -10.23 0.52 -16.52
C LEU A 330 -11.66 1.02 -16.68
N LYS A 331 -12.60 0.58 -15.83
CA LYS A 331 -14.04 0.92 -15.94
C LYS A 331 -14.27 2.44 -16.07
N LYS A 332 -13.44 3.27 -15.42
CA LYS A 332 -13.53 4.72 -15.49
C LYS A 332 -13.13 5.33 -16.85
N TYR A 333 -12.42 4.58 -17.70
CA TYR A 333 -12.04 5.01 -19.06
C TYR A 333 -12.98 4.47 -20.14
N THR A 334 -13.86 3.54 -19.78
CA THR A 334 -14.77 2.89 -20.69
C THR A 334 -16.14 3.57 -20.70
N HIS A 335 -16.16 4.89 -20.82
CA HIS A 335 -17.40 5.60 -21.09
C HIS A 335 -17.85 5.24 -22.51
N LEU A 336 -18.47 4.07 -22.64
CA LEU A 336 -19.20 3.69 -23.82
C LEU A 336 -20.35 4.69 -23.95
N GLN A 337 -20.19 5.68 -24.80
CA GLN A 337 -21.27 6.58 -25.12
C GLN A 337 -22.40 5.78 -25.74
N ALA A 338 -23.59 5.87 -25.18
CA ALA A 338 -24.76 5.12 -25.66
C ALA A 338 -24.98 5.31 -27.18
N GLU A 339 -24.71 6.50 -27.70
CA GLU A 339 -24.74 6.84 -29.13
C GLU A 339 -23.82 5.95 -29.99
N LYS A 340 -22.59 5.70 -29.48
CA LYS A 340 -21.62 4.85 -30.19
C LYS A 340 -21.97 3.37 -30.14
N LEU A 341 -22.59 2.93 -29.07
CA LEU A 341 -23.14 1.58 -28.97
C LEU A 341 -24.34 1.43 -29.92
N ALA A 342 -25.22 2.43 -29.96
CA ALA A 342 -26.33 2.44 -30.88
C ALA A 342 -25.90 2.27 -32.36
N VAL A 343 -24.85 3.01 -32.77
CA VAL A 343 -24.26 2.87 -34.11
C VAL A 343 -23.70 1.45 -34.39
N LYS A 344 -23.16 0.77 -33.35
CA LYS A 344 -22.66 -0.60 -33.48
C LYS A 344 -23.78 -1.66 -33.46
N MET A 345 -24.92 -1.29 -32.95
CA MET A 345 -26.09 -2.19 -32.88
C MET A 345 -26.95 -2.16 -34.14
N GLY A 346 -26.69 -1.23 -35.08
CA GLY A 346 -27.39 -1.03 -36.35
C GLY A 346 -28.48 0.00 -36.22
#